data_0ed20df7d6907fa8ddfaf43f63f39ecc
#
_entry.id   0ed20df7d6907fa8ddfaf43f63f39ecc
#
_cell.length_a   1.000
_cell.length_b   1.000
_cell.length_c   1.000
_cell.angle_alpha   90.00
_cell.angle_beta   90.00
_cell.angle_gamma   90.00
#
_symmetry.space_group_name_H-M   'P 1'
#
loop_
_entity.id
_entity.type
_entity.pdbx_description
1 polymer ?
#
loop_
_entity_poly.entity_id
_entity_poly.type
_entity_poly.pdbx_seq_one_letter_code
_entity_poly.pdbx_strand_id
1 'polypeptide(L)'
;MISKIFPKIHTEGYKFIVIAVFITIVLLIFNLFFGLIGLLLSVWVYYFFRDPDRVIIDDDNFLVSPADGEVIKIEEVDGLKELGIENKKLKKISIFMNVFDCHVNRTPCSGTVEEILYKPGKFLNASLDKASEDNERNYYKIKDPHGNDIVVVQIAGLIARRIVCETNKDQELRQGDRTVSYTHLTLPTILRV
;
A
#
# COMPACT_ATOMS: atom_id res chain seq x y z
N MET A 1 -23.61 1.93 -10.13
CA MET A 1 -22.84 2.49 -11.25
C MET A 1 -22.04 3.72 -10.82
N ILE A 2 -22.61 4.67 -10.08
CA ILE A 2 -21.96 5.90 -9.59
C ILE A 2 -20.73 5.58 -8.70
N SER A 3 -20.81 4.60 -7.82
CA SER A 3 -19.70 4.19 -6.94
C SER A 3 -18.46 3.64 -7.68
N LYS A 4 -18.61 3.22 -8.94
CA LYS A 4 -17.46 2.81 -9.78
C LYS A 4 -16.73 4.02 -10.36
N ILE A 5 -17.45 5.12 -10.61
CA ILE A 5 -16.88 6.36 -11.14
C ILE A 5 -16.29 7.20 -10.01
N PHE A 6 -16.98 7.26 -8.87
CA PHE A 6 -16.54 7.98 -7.67
C PHE A 6 -16.36 7.01 -6.50
N PRO A 7 -15.23 6.29 -6.47
CA PRO A 7 -14.93 5.38 -5.36
C PRO A 7 -14.74 6.15 -4.05
N LYS A 8 -14.93 5.47 -2.93
CA LYS A 8 -14.58 6.01 -1.61
C LYS A 8 -13.11 6.43 -1.60
N ILE A 9 -12.81 7.43 -0.80
CA ILE A 9 -11.45 7.94 -0.61
C ILE A 9 -10.93 7.46 0.73
N HIS A 10 -9.68 7.03 0.75
CA HIS A 10 -8.97 6.72 1.97
C HIS A 10 -8.82 7.96 2.84
N THR A 11 -8.92 7.82 4.16
CA THR A 11 -8.90 8.95 5.12
C THR A 11 -7.67 9.84 4.96
N GLU A 12 -6.51 9.25 4.73
CA GLU A 12 -5.27 9.97 4.47
C GLU A 12 -5.27 10.81 3.18
N GLY A 13 -6.15 10.50 2.23
CA GLY A 13 -6.25 11.20 0.94
C GLY A 13 -6.92 12.58 1.04
N TYR A 14 -7.82 12.79 2.00
CA TYR A 14 -8.61 14.03 2.05
C TYR A 14 -7.76 15.30 2.10
N LYS A 15 -6.71 15.31 2.92
CA LYS A 15 -5.80 16.45 3.05
C LYS A 15 -5.10 16.80 1.73
N PHE A 16 -4.68 15.78 0.97
CA PHE A 16 -3.99 15.98 -0.32
C PHE A 16 -4.95 16.47 -1.40
N ILE A 17 -6.19 15.95 -1.41
CA ILE A 17 -7.23 16.40 -2.32
C ILE A 17 -7.58 17.85 -2.07
N VAL A 18 -7.75 18.26 -0.80
CA VAL A 18 -8.03 19.67 -0.44
C VAL A 18 -6.90 20.59 -0.90
N ILE A 19 -5.64 20.21 -0.68
CA ILE A 19 -4.47 20.97 -1.14
C ILE A 19 -4.45 21.06 -2.67
N ALA A 20 -4.68 19.95 -3.38
CA ALA A 20 -4.68 19.93 -4.84
C ALA A 20 -5.78 20.82 -5.42
N VAL A 21 -6.99 20.75 -4.86
CA VAL A 21 -8.12 21.63 -5.28
C VAL A 21 -7.80 23.09 -4.98
N PHE A 22 -7.24 23.40 -3.82
CA PHE A 22 -6.84 24.78 -3.49
C PHE A 22 -5.82 25.33 -4.50
N ILE A 23 -4.76 24.55 -4.80
CA ILE A 23 -3.76 24.93 -5.80
C ILE A 23 -4.42 25.13 -7.17
N THR A 24 -5.34 24.25 -7.57
CA THR A 24 -6.07 24.38 -8.83
C THR A 24 -6.85 25.68 -8.91
N ILE A 25 -7.55 26.07 -7.83
CA ILE A 25 -8.29 27.35 -7.78
C ILE A 25 -7.36 28.54 -7.96
N VAL A 26 -6.20 28.52 -7.25
CA VAL A 26 -5.20 29.59 -7.39
C VAL A 26 -4.69 29.65 -8.83
N LEU A 27 -4.36 28.52 -9.45
CA LEU A 27 -3.89 28.48 -10.84
C LEU A 27 -4.95 28.97 -11.83
N LEU A 28 -6.24 28.68 -11.60
CA LEU A 28 -7.35 29.16 -12.42
C LEU A 28 -7.49 30.70 -12.38
N ILE A 29 -7.22 31.33 -11.23
CA ILE A 29 -7.24 32.79 -11.09
C ILE A 29 -6.16 33.43 -11.96
N PHE A 30 -4.97 32.82 -12.05
CA PHE A 30 -3.87 33.33 -12.85
C PHE A 30 -4.05 33.06 -14.36
N ASN A 31 -4.43 31.84 -14.73
CA ASN A 31 -4.58 31.49 -16.13
C ASN A 31 -5.36 30.18 -16.29
N LEU A 32 -6.32 30.18 -17.23
CA LEU A 32 -7.17 29.03 -17.52
C LEU A 32 -6.35 27.76 -17.90
N PHE A 33 -5.28 27.93 -18.67
CA PHE A 33 -4.44 26.79 -19.11
C PHE A 33 -3.80 26.08 -17.90
N PHE A 34 -3.19 26.84 -16.98
CA PHE A 34 -2.60 26.26 -15.77
C PHE A 34 -3.68 25.69 -14.83
N GLY A 35 -4.84 26.32 -14.76
CA GLY A 35 -5.98 25.79 -14.02
C GLY A 35 -6.47 24.45 -14.53
N LEU A 36 -6.53 24.25 -15.86
CA LEU A 36 -6.88 22.95 -16.45
C LEU A 36 -5.86 21.85 -16.12
N ILE A 37 -4.57 22.19 -16.10
CA ILE A 37 -3.50 21.27 -15.66
C ILE A 37 -3.72 20.93 -14.17
N GLY A 38 -3.98 21.92 -13.34
CA GLY A 38 -4.29 21.72 -11.92
C GLY A 38 -5.49 20.81 -11.70
N LEU A 39 -6.56 20.98 -12.49
CA LEU A 39 -7.74 20.12 -12.45
C LEU A 39 -7.40 18.67 -12.78
N LEU A 40 -6.62 18.44 -13.84
CA LEU A 40 -6.19 17.10 -14.23
C LEU A 40 -5.37 16.42 -13.10
N LEU A 41 -4.44 17.16 -12.50
CA LEU A 41 -3.66 16.68 -11.35
C LEU A 41 -4.54 16.41 -10.13
N SER A 42 -5.54 17.25 -9.84
CA SER A 42 -6.48 17.02 -8.73
C SER A 42 -7.32 15.76 -8.94
N VAL A 43 -7.76 15.51 -10.15
CA VAL A 43 -8.46 14.26 -10.51
C VAL A 43 -7.52 13.05 -10.33
N TRP A 44 -6.27 13.16 -10.75
CA TRP A 44 -5.30 12.09 -10.53
C TRP A 44 -5.04 11.84 -9.04
N VAL A 45 -4.87 12.87 -8.21
CA VAL A 45 -4.74 12.75 -6.76
C VAL A 45 -5.95 12.05 -6.16
N TYR A 46 -7.17 12.41 -6.59
CA TYR A 46 -8.40 11.74 -6.16
C TYR A 46 -8.35 10.24 -6.46
N TYR A 47 -8.00 9.85 -7.69
CA TYR A 47 -7.93 8.44 -8.09
C TYR A 47 -6.79 7.68 -7.42
N PHE A 48 -5.69 8.34 -7.11
CA PHE A 48 -4.58 7.74 -6.37
C PHE A 48 -5.00 7.30 -4.96
N PHE A 49 -5.76 8.12 -4.27
CA PHE A 49 -6.24 7.83 -2.92
C PHE A 49 -7.58 7.08 -2.88
N ARG A 50 -8.03 6.52 -3.99
CA ARG A 50 -9.27 5.74 -4.01
C ARG A 50 -9.16 4.48 -3.15
N ASP A 51 -10.23 4.15 -2.48
CA ASP A 51 -10.39 2.94 -1.69
C ASP A 51 -11.71 2.24 -2.05
N PRO A 52 -11.76 1.58 -3.22
CA PRO A 52 -12.96 0.92 -3.68
C PRO A 52 -13.28 -0.31 -2.83
N ASP A 53 -14.57 -0.56 -2.63
CA ASP A 53 -15.01 -1.82 -2.03
C ASP A 53 -14.66 -2.98 -2.97
N ARG A 54 -14.10 -4.06 -2.42
CA ARG A 54 -13.70 -5.27 -3.15
C ARG A 54 -14.62 -6.44 -2.78
N VAL A 55 -14.96 -7.24 -3.77
CA VAL A 55 -15.62 -8.52 -3.54
C VAL A 55 -14.52 -9.52 -3.16
N ILE A 56 -14.62 -10.04 -1.96
CA ILE A 56 -13.65 -11.01 -1.42
C ILE A 56 -14.23 -12.42 -1.58
N ILE A 57 -13.38 -13.38 -1.92
CA ILE A 57 -13.69 -14.79 -1.87
C ILE A 57 -13.46 -15.19 -0.41
N ASP A 58 -14.52 -15.35 0.37
CA ASP A 58 -14.44 -15.75 1.78
C ASP A 58 -14.17 -17.26 1.87
N ASP A 59 -12.93 -17.66 1.59
CA ASP A 59 -12.49 -19.06 1.56
C ASP A 59 -11.02 -19.14 2.00
N ASP A 60 -10.79 -19.75 3.15
CA ASP A 60 -9.47 -19.91 3.76
C ASP A 60 -8.49 -20.79 2.97
N ASN A 61 -8.97 -21.51 1.93
CA ASN A 61 -8.11 -22.29 1.04
C ASN A 61 -7.39 -21.45 -0.02
N PHE A 62 -7.74 -20.18 -0.14
CA PHE A 62 -7.14 -19.26 -1.13
C PHE A 62 -6.50 -18.05 -0.47
N LEU A 63 -5.36 -17.65 -1.02
CA LEU A 63 -4.78 -16.34 -0.75
C LEU A 63 -5.24 -15.36 -1.83
N VAL A 64 -5.84 -14.23 -1.42
CA VAL A 64 -6.17 -13.16 -2.35
C VAL A 64 -5.00 -12.20 -2.52
N SER A 65 -4.93 -11.51 -3.66
CA SER A 65 -3.88 -10.51 -3.86
C SER A 65 -3.98 -9.40 -2.81
N PRO A 66 -2.89 -9.09 -2.11
CA PRO A 66 -2.88 -8.01 -1.11
C PRO A 66 -2.91 -6.62 -1.72
N ALA A 67 -2.65 -6.49 -3.02
CA ALA A 67 -2.54 -5.22 -3.73
C ALA A 67 -3.10 -5.30 -5.15
N ASP A 68 -3.54 -4.16 -5.69
CA ASP A 68 -3.74 -3.98 -7.12
C ASP A 68 -2.34 -3.86 -7.77
N GLY A 69 -2.15 -4.39 -8.97
CA GLY A 69 -0.89 -4.27 -9.70
C GLY A 69 -0.58 -5.46 -10.59
N GLU A 70 0.65 -5.50 -11.08
CA GLU A 70 1.16 -6.53 -11.96
C GLU A 70 2.10 -7.48 -11.21
N VAL A 71 1.91 -8.78 -11.35
CA VAL A 71 2.86 -9.78 -10.83
C VAL A 71 4.11 -9.77 -11.70
N ILE A 72 5.21 -9.25 -11.14
CA ILE A 72 6.49 -9.10 -11.87
C ILE A 72 7.45 -10.27 -11.61
N LYS A 73 7.31 -10.99 -10.49
CA LYS A 73 8.21 -12.08 -10.14
C LYS A 73 7.55 -13.08 -9.21
N ILE A 74 7.84 -14.37 -9.44
CA ILE A 74 7.50 -15.48 -8.55
C ILE A 74 8.77 -16.28 -8.35
N GLU A 75 9.21 -16.44 -7.12
CA GLU A 75 10.46 -17.12 -6.77
C GLU A 75 10.35 -17.84 -5.41
N GLU A 76 11.23 -18.81 -5.18
CA GLU A 76 11.43 -19.37 -3.85
C GLU A 76 12.54 -18.62 -3.13
N VAL A 77 12.30 -18.27 -1.87
CA VAL A 77 13.24 -17.54 -1.03
C VAL A 77 13.34 -18.18 0.35
N ASP A 78 14.45 -17.93 1.02
CA ASP A 78 14.58 -18.28 2.42
C ASP A 78 13.71 -17.36 3.29
N GLY A 79 13.19 -17.93 4.35
CA GLY A 79 12.42 -17.15 5.33
C GLY A 79 13.29 -16.11 6.03
N LEU A 80 12.64 -15.11 6.61
CA LEU A 80 13.29 -13.97 7.24
C LEU A 80 13.63 -14.31 8.69
N LYS A 81 14.92 -14.13 9.04
CA LYS A 81 15.43 -14.33 10.41
C LYS A 81 14.74 -13.38 11.39
N GLU A 82 14.52 -12.14 10.97
CA GLU A 82 13.88 -11.11 11.79
C GLU A 82 12.43 -11.46 12.18
N LEU A 83 11.79 -12.39 11.45
CA LEU A 83 10.45 -12.88 11.75
C LEU A 83 10.43 -14.31 12.32
N GLY A 84 11.62 -14.88 12.67
CA GLY A 84 11.73 -16.21 13.24
C GLY A 84 11.35 -17.35 12.31
N ILE A 85 11.51 -17.16 11.01
CA ILE A 85 11.14 -18.15 9.98
C ILE A 85 12.30 -18.49 9.01
N GLU A 86 13.53 -18.26 9.42
CA GLU A 86 14.75 -18.47 8.62
C GLU A 86 14.93 -19.92 8.13
N ASN A 87 14.36 -20.88 8.83
CA ASN A 87 14.44 -22.29 8.48
C ASN A 87 13.35 -22.76 7.50
N LYS A 88 12.52 -21.84 7.00
CA LYS A 88 11.44 -22.15 6.07
C LYS A 88 11.78 -21.67 4.67
N LYS A 89 11.42 -22.45 3.65
CA LYS A 89 11.36 -21.97 2.27
C LYS A 89 9.99 -21.37 2.01
N LEU A 90 9.97 -20.18 1.43
CA LEU A 90 8.76 -19.42 1.14
C LEU A 90 8.65 -19.18 -0.35
N LYS A 91 7.43 -19.26 -0.88
CA LYS A 91 7.12 -18.80 -2.23
C LYS A 91 6.82 -17.31 -2.17
N LYS A 92 7.68 -16.51 -2.77
CA LYS A 92 7.55 -15.05 -2.85
C LYS A 92 6.88 -14.66 -4.16
N ILE A 93 5.84 -13.85 -4.06
CA ILE A 93 5.15 -13.23 -5.19
C ILE A 93 5.35 -11.73 -5.09
N SER A 94 6.02 -11.12 -6.07
CA SER A 94 6.26 -9.68 -6.11
C SER A 94 5.24 -9.01 -7.02
N ILE A 95 4.53 -8.02 -6.48
CA ILE A 95 3.49 -7.26 -7.18
C ILE A 95 3.96 -5.81 -7.28
N PHE A 96 3.99 -5.28 -8.50
CA PHE A 96 4.32 -3.90 -8.76
C PHE A 96 3.05 -3.08 -8.91
N MET A 97 2.90 -2.06 -8.08
CA MET A 97 1.81 -1.08 -8.14
C MET A 97 2.30 0.15 -8.90
N ASN A 98 1.69 0.47 -10.02
CA ASN A 98 1.95 1.72 -10.73
C ASN A 98 1.12 2.87 -10.14
N VAL A 99 1.43 4.12 -10.53
CA VAL A 99 0.81 5.33 -9.97
C VAL A 99 -0.69 5.49 -10.27
N PHE A 100 -1.26 4.65 -11.12
CA PHE A 100 -2.69 4.62 -11.45
C PHE A 100 -3.43 3.49 -10.73
N ASP A 101 -2.71 2.59 -10.05
CA ASP A 101 -3.31 1.51 -9.28
C ASP A 101 -3.87 2.02 -7.93
N CYS A 102 -4.67 1.20 -7.26
CA CYS A 102 -5.13 1.50 -5.92
C CYS A 102 -4.02 1.23 -4.91
N HIS A 103 -3.70 2.23 -4.07
CA HIS A 103 -2.61 2.16 -3.11
C HIS A 103 -3.06 1.79 -1.69
N VAL A 104 -4.22 1.16 -1.55
CA VAL A 104 -4.70 0.55 -0.31
C VAL A 104 -4.45 -0.95 -0.39
N ASN A 105 -3.64 -1.47 0.53
CA ASN A 105 -3.36 -2.90 0.63
C ASN A 105 -4.30 -3.59 1.62
N ARG A 106 -4.54 -4.86 1.35
CA ARG A 106 -5.45 -5.70 2.13
C ARG A 106 -4.76 -6.99 2.55
N THR A 107 -5.25 -7.60 3.64
CA THR A 107 -4.73 -8.90 4.04
C THR A 107 -5.08 -9.98 3.00
N PRO A 108 -4.11 -10.84 2.63
CA PRO A 108 -4.35 -11.92 1.68
C PRO A 108 -5.16 -13.08 2.25
N CYS A 109 -5.25 -13.21 3.56
CA CYS A 109 -5.93 -14.30 4.26
C CYS A 109 -6.54 -13.82 5.57
N SER A 110 -7.44 -14.61 6.14
CA SER A 110 -7.84 -14.49 7.53
C SER A 110 -6.71 -14.97 8.45
N GLY A 111 -6.65 -14.48 9.68
CA GLY A 111 -5.68 -14.93 10.68
C GLY A 111 -5.30 -13.87 11.68
N THR A 112 -4.33 -14.19 12.54
CA THR A 112 -3.83 -13.31 13.59
C THR A 112 -2.48 -12.73 13.22
N VAL A 113 -2.30 -11.45 13.40
CA VAL A 113 -1.02 -10.77 13.17
C VAL A 113 -0.07 -11.09 14.32
N GLU A 114 0.93 -11.92 14.06
CA GLU A 114 1.91 -12.31 15.08
C GLU A 114 3.00 -11.26 15.28
N GLU A 115 3.43 -10.60 14.19
CA GLU A 115 4.53 -9.65 14.24
C GLU A 115 4.43 -8.58 13.17
N ILE A 116 4.88 -7.38 13.50
CA ILE A 116 5.03 -6.25 12.60
C ILE A 116 6.45 -5.72 12.75
N LEU A 117 7.17 -5.60 11.63
CA LEU A 117 8.53 -5.09 11.61
C LEU A 117 8.63 -3.96 10.59
N TYR A 118 8.91 -2.76 11.07
CA TYR A 118 9.21 -1.62 10.20
C TYR A 118 10.73 -1.48 10.03
N LYS A 119 11.16 -1.29 8.79
CA LYS A 119 12.56 -1.10 8.44
C LYS A 119 12.72 0.21 7.66
N PRO A 120 13.34 1.23 8.25
CA PRO A 120 13.60 2.49 7.54
C PRO A 120 14.54 2.24 6.36
N GLY A 121 14.40 3.03 5.30
CA GLY A 121 15.20 2.86 4.10
C GLY A 121 15.15 4.06 3.17
N LYS A 122 15.58 3.84 1.94
CA LYS A 122 15.57 4.83 0.86
C LYS A 122 14.22 4.85 0.14
N PHE A 123 14.08 5.74 -0.85
CA PHE A 123 12.91 5.87 -1.72
C PHE A 123 13.33 5.80 -3.18
N LEU A 124 14.00 4.72 -3.55
CA LEU A 124 14.40 4.45 -4.93
C LEU A 124 13.17 4.09 -5.76
N ASN A 125 13.29 4.20 -7.09
CA ASN A 125 12.24 3.72 -7.98
C ASN A 125 11.97 2.23 -7.73
N ALA A 126 10.73 1.89 -7.38
CA ALA A 126 10.32 0.54 -7.02
C ALA A 126 10.49 -0.50 -8.16
N SER A 127 10.68 -0.07 -9.40
CA SER A 127 10.98 -0.95 -10.54
C SER A 127 12.43 -1.45 -10.57
N LEU A 128 13.31 -0.93 -9.72
CA LEU A 128 14.70 -1.36 -9.64
C LEU A 128 14.84 -2.54 -8.68
N ASP A 129 15.63 -3.55 -9.06
CA ASP A 129 15.87 -4.74 -8.20
C ASP A 129 16.39 -4.37 -6.80
N LYS A 130 17.28 -3.38 -6.72
CA LYS A 130 17.82 -2.87 -5.44
C LYS A 130 16.78 -2.15 -4.58
N ALA A 131 15.65 -1.72 -5.12
CA ALA A 131 14.60 -1.07 -4.34
C ALA A 131 14.02 -2.03 -3.29
N SER A 132 13.93 -3.30 -3.59
CA SER A 132 13.45 -4.32 -2.65
C SER A 132 14.36 -4.52 -1.44
N GLU A 133 15.63 -4.12 -1.51
CA GLU A 133 16.62 -4.28 -0.43
C GLU A 133 16.91 -2.97 0.31
N ASP A 134 16.89 -1.84 -0.39
CA ASP A 134 17.32 -0.54 0.13
C ASP A 134 16.17 0.35 0.59
N ASN A 135 14.96 0.18 0.04
CA ASN A 135 13.83 1.07 0.34
C ASN A 135 13.21 0.79 1.71
N GLU A 136 12.56 1.83 2.23
CA GLU A 136 11.69 1.74 3.40
C GLU A 136 10.66 0.64 3.20
N ARG A 137 10.48 -0.20 4.21
CA ARG A 137 9.58 -1.34 4.14
C ARG A 137 8.93 -1.65 5.47
N ASN A 138 7.74 -2.22 5.38
CA ASN A 138 7.00 -2.74 6.50
C ASN A 138 6.67 -4.21 6.24
N TYR A 139 6.92 -5.03 7.23
CA TYR A 139 6.59 -6.46 7.22
C TYR A 139 5.50 -6.70 8.24
N TYR A 140 4.52 -7.52 7.90
CA TYR A 140 3.67 -8.11 8.90
C TYR A 140 3.49 -9.60 8.62
N LYS A 141 3.57 -10.39 9.70
CA LYS A 141 3.42 -11.84 9.66
C LYS A 141 2.05 -12.21 10.21
N ILE A 142 1.31 -12.97 9.45
CA ILE A 142 -0.02 -13.47 9.81
C ILE A 142 0.09 -14.98 10.01
N LYS A 143 -0.53 -15.48 11.08
CA LYS A 143 -0.80 -16.88 11.27
C LYS A 143 -2.18 -17.19 10.75
N ASP A 144 -2.26 -17.98 9.66
CA ASP A 144 -3.54 -18.35 9.08
C ASP A 144 -4.28 -19.40 9.93
N PRO A 145 -5.57 -19.71 9.69
CA PRO A 145 -6.32 -20.72 10.42
C PRO A 145 -5.74 -22.14 10.30
N HIS A 146 -4.96 -22.42 9.26
CA HIS A 146 -4.30 -23.72 9.02
C HIS A 146 -2.93 -23.81 9.71
N GLY A 147 -2.48 -22.75 10.37
CA GLY A 147 -1.18 -22.69 11.05
C GLY A 147 -0.01 -22.35 10.13
N ASN A 148 -0.25 -21.84 8.92
CA ASN A 148 0.81 -21.38 8.02
C ASN A 148 1.24 -19.95 8.38
N ASP A 149 2.50 -19.63 8.08
CA ASP A 149 3.02 -18.27 8.19
C ASP A 149 2.90 -17.57 6.83
N ILE A 150 2.12 -16.51 6.79
CA ILE A 150 1.98 -15.64 5.63
C ILE A 150 2.66 -14.32 5.94
N VAL A 151 3.63 -13.93 5.14
CA VAL A 151 4.35 -12.66 5.30
C VAL A 151 3.97 -11.72 4.18
N VAL A 152 3.52 -10.54 4.54
CA VAL A 152 3.27 -9.46 3.59
C VAL A 152 4.32 -8.39 3.79
N VAL A 153 4.97 -7.99 2.70
CA VAL A 153 6.02 -6.97 2.70
C VAL A 153 5.58 -5.80 1.84
N GLN A 154 5.41 -4.65 2.46
CA GLN A 154 5.19 -3.41 1.74
C GLN A 154 6.50 -2.66 1.58
N ILE A 155 6.74 -2.16 0.38
CA ILE A 155 7.98 -1.46 0.02
C ILE A 155 7.59 -0.09 -0.53
N ALA A 156 8.12 0.97 0.08
CA ALA A 156 7.93 2.33 -0.41
C ALA A 156 8.67 2.54 -1.74
N GLY A 157 8.19 3.50 -2.52
CA GLY A 157 8.79 3.85 -3.81
C GLY A 157 9.16 5.32 -3.91
N LEU A 158 9.52 5.75 -5.12
CA LEU A 158 9.86 7.14 -5.40
C LEU A 158 8.68 8.09 -5.17
N ILE A 159 7.48 7.63 -5.45
CA ILE A 159 6.24 8.42 -5.40
C ILE A 159 5.46 8.10 -4.11
N ALA A 160 5.12 6.86 -3.88
CA ALA A 160 4.46 6.38 -2.67
C ALA A 160 5.53 6.17 -1.56
N ARG A 161 5.89 7.25 -0.86
CA ARG A 161 7.03 7.27 0.05
C ARG A 161 6.72 6.83 1.47
N ARG A 162 5.47 6.96 1.91
CA ARG A 162 5.11 6.62 3.28
C ARG A 162 4.22 5.39 3.30
N ILE A 163 4.58 4.46 4.15
CA ILE A 163 3.80 3.28 4.48
C ILE A 163 3.05 3.59 5.78
N VAL A 164 1.71 3.63 5.74
CA VAL A 164 0.87 3.79 6.92
C VAL A 164 0.30 2.42 7.25
N CYS A 165 0.86 1.78 8.27
CA CYS A 165 0.36 0.51 8.78
C CYS A 165 -0.84 0.78 9.70
N GLU A 166 -2.00 0.22 9.35
CA GLU A 166 -3.25 0.34 10.12
C GLU A 166 -3.48 -0.89 11.01
N THR A 167 -2.58 -1.87 10.90
CA THR A 167 -2.67 -3.15 11.58
C THR A 167 -1.80 -3.14 12.85
N ASN A 168 -2.26 -3.81 13.89
CA ASN A 168 -1.55 -3.97 15.14
C ASN A 168 -1.18 -5.43 15.38
N LYS A 169 -0.15 -5.66 16.22
CA LYS A 169 0.19 -6.99 16.71
C LYS A 169 -0.99 -7.57 17.48
N ASP A 170 -1.18 -8.88 17.39
CA ASP A 170 -2.25 -9.68 17.99
C ASP A 170 -3.67 -9.32 17.47
N GLN A 171 -3.77 -8.53 16.41
CA GLN A 171 -5.02 -8.23 15.75
C GLN A 171 -5.50 -9.42 14.90
N GLU A 172 -6.77 -9.78 15.05
CA GLU A 172 -7.44 -10.69 14.12
C GLU A 172 -7.88 -9.95 12.87
N LEU A 173 -7.54 -10.50 11.71
CA LEU A 173 -7.89 -9.99 10.39
C LEU A 173 -8.77 -10.99 9.66
N ARG A 174 -9.73 -10.48 8.89
CA ARG A 174 -10.48 -11.25 7.90
C ARG A 174 -9.88 -11.02 6.53
N GLN A 175 -9.88 -12.04 5.69
CA GLN A 175 -9.40 -11.91 4.31
C GLN A 175 -10.00 -10.68 3.63
N GLY A 176 -9.14 -9.84 3.05
CA GLY A 176 -9.52 -8.59 2.39
C GLY A 176 -9.69 -7.38 3.29
N ASP A 177 -9.49 -7.49 4.60
CA ASP A 177 -9.43 -6.33 5.48
C ASP A 177 -8.30 -5.38 5.08
N ARG A 178 -8.50 -4.07 5.26
CA ARG A 178 -7.47 -3.05 5.02
C ARG A 178 -6.36 -3.18 6.04
N THR A 179 -5.12 -3.17 5.59
CA THR A 179 -3.95 -3.35 6.46
C THR A 179 -2.96 -2.20 6.36
N VAL A 180 -2.79 -1.67 5.17
CA VAL A 180 -1.81 -0.61 4.91
C VAL A 180 -2.30 0.29 3.80
N SER A 181 -1.99 1.56 3.92
CA SER A 181 -2.11 2.53 2.84
C SER A 181 -0.77 3.20 2.55
N TYR A 182 -0.55 3.52 1.27
CA TYR A 182 0.60 4.32 0.87
C TYR A 182 0.18 5.77 0.68
N THR A 183 0.97 6.70 1.21
CA THR A 183 0.71 8.12 1.06
C THR A 183 1.86 8.83 0.34
N HIS A 184 1.52 9.89 -0.37
CA HIS A 184 2.49 10.81 -0.97
C HIS A 184 2.84 11.93 -0.02
N LEU A 185 4.05 12.46 -0.21
CA LEU A 185 4.49 13.74 0.34
C LEU A 185 4.25 13.87 1.85
N THR A 186 5.17 13.38 2.61
CA THR A 186 5.40 13.98 3.92
C THR A 186 6.52 14.98 3.80
N LEU A 187 6.24 16.23 4.11
CA LEU A 187 7.22 17.03 4.79
C LEU A 187 7.75 16.19 5.97
N PRO A 188 9.06 16.18 6.23
CA PRO A 188 9.63 15.35 7.28
C PRO A 188 9.01 15.75 8.62
N THR A 189 7.96 15.04 9.00
CA THR A 189 7.46 15.12 10.37
C THR A 189 8.34 14.16 11.16
N ILE A 190 9.37 14.70 11.76
CA ILE A 190 10.16 14.01 12.78
C ILE A 190 9.23 13.80 13.96
N LEU A 191 8.61 12.65 14.05
CA LEU A 191 8.10 12.10 15.30
C LEU A 191 9.20 11.18 15.83
N ARG A 192 10.06 11.76 16.67
CA ARG A 192 10.83 10.99 17.65
C ARG A 192 9.87 10.70 18.80
N VAL A 193 9.63 9.44 19.07
CA VAL A 193 9.29 8.94 20.39
C VAL A 193 10.41 8.00 20.78
#